data_374ac4cf001bc9457da40d06be29ed0e
#
_entry.id   374ac4cf001bc9457da40d06be29ed0e
#
_cell.length_a   1.000
_cell.length_b   1.000
_cell.length_c   1.000
_cell.angle_alpha   90.00
_cell.angle_beta   90.00
_cell.angle_gamma   90.00
#
_symmetry.space_group_name_H-M   'P 1'
#
loop_
_entity.id
_entity.type
_entity.pdbx_description
1 polymer ?
#
loop_
_entity_poly.entity_id
_entity_poly.type
_entity_poly.pdbx_seq_one_letter_code
_entity_poly.pdbx_strand_id
1 'polypeptide(L)'
;FLINIPSKYTNNTSYNTARRHLNVLVNYLHEHGFDIQKSTLKTRKQNETLHKPINDVKGLLDEVYCFNKNLHLCCLLTYCCLLRPHQEIRRLKWSDFSEDLKTISLSGSKVKSKRNRVVPVPLYVRELLIKGEPHHNIFTHATRPLNKDYFKTVWSRFKRVSKLLEQDQTL
;
A
#
# COMPACT_ATOMS: atom_id res chain seq x y z
N PHE A 1 -16.43 -20.58 22.15
CA PHE A 1 -16.01 -19.50 21.20
C PHE A 1 -14.55 -19.67 20.75
N LEU A 2 -13.63 -19.99 21.65
CA LEU A 2 -12.19 -20.17 21.38
C LEU A 2 -11.86 -21.42 20.55
N ILE A 3 -12.65 -22.46 20.65
CA ILE A 3 -12.44 -23.77 20.01
C ILE A 3 -12.52 -23.68 18.48
N ASN A 4 -13.31 -22.76 17.95
CA ASN A 4 -13.52 -22.63 16.50
C ASN A 4 -12.53 -21.69 15.76
N ILE A 5 -11.67 -20.99 16.48
CA ILE A 5 -10.69 -20.07 15.85
C ILE A 5 -9.70 -20.83 14.93
N PRO A 6 -9.13 -22.00 15.33
CA PRO A 6 -8.21 -22.73 14.45
C PRO A 6 -8.80 -23.13 13.11
N SER A 7 -10.08 -23.51 13.05
CA SER A 7 -10.75 -23.97 11.82
C SER A 7 -11.17 -22.82 10.91
N LYS A 8 -11.36 -21.62 11.45
CA LYS A 8 -11.81 -20.43 10.70
C LYS A 8 -10.74 -19.81 9.80
N TYR A 9 -9.46 -20.03 10.10
CA TYR A 9 -8.35 -19.39 9.41
C TYR A 9 -7.46 -20.43 8.70
N THR A 10 -7.45 -20.40 7.39
CA THR A 10 -6.54 -21.19 6.55
C THR A 10 -5.13 -20.58 6.47
N ASN A 11 -5.03 -19.26 6.60
CA ASN A 11 -3.77 -18.53 6.57
C ASN A 11 -3.20 -18.35 7.98
N ASN A 12 -1.96 -18.83 8.21
CA ASN A 12 -1.29 -18.77 9.51
C ASN A 12 -1.02 -17.33 9.99
N THR A 13 -0.79 -16.38 9.09
CA THR A 13 -0.64 -14.95 9.44
C THR A 13 -1.94 -14.38 10.01
N SER A 14 -3.07 -14.65 9.36
CA SER A 14 -4.39 -14.21 9.82
C SER A 14 -4.77 -14.87 11.14
N TYR A 15 -4.49 -16.17 11.29
CA TYR A 15 -4.67 -16.89 12.54
C TYR A 15 -3.84 -16.26 13.68
N ASN A 16 -2.55 -16.02 13.46
CA ASN A 16 -1.67 -15.41 14.47
C ASN A 16 -2.11 -13.99 14.85
N THR A 17 -2.65 -13.23 13.89
CA THR A 17 -3.20 -11.89 14.15
C THR A 17 -4.45 -11.96 15.01
N ALA A 18 -5.41 -12.83 14.68
CA ALA A 18 -6.62 -13.04 15.48
C ALA A 18 -6.28 -13.53 16.90
N ARG A 19 -5.35 -14.49 17.01
CA ARG A 19 -4.84 -14.98 18.29
C ARG A 19 -4.24 -13.84 19.14
N ARG A 20 -3.44 -12.96 18.54
CA ARG A 20 -2.84 -11.81 19.23
C ARG A 20 -3.92 -10.87 19.78
N HIS A 21 -4.92 -10.51 18.95
CA HIS A 21 -6.01 -9.64 19.38
C HIS A 21 -6.82 -10.28 20.54
N LEU A 22 -7.07 -11.58 20.45
CA LEU A 22 -7.75 -12.31 21.52
C LEU A 22 -6.95 -12.30 22.81
N ASN A 23 -5.64 -12.56 22.76
CA ASN A 23 -4.79 -12.53 23.95
C ASN A 23 -4.76 -11.13 24.59
N VAL A 24 -4.75 -10.06 23.80
CA VAL A 24 -4.84 -8.69 24.33
C VAL A 24 -6.16 -8.49 25.07
N LEU A 25 -7.29 -8.93 24.49
CA LEU A 25 -8.60 -8.81 25.13
C LEU A 25 -8.67 -9.64 26.42
N VAL A 26 -8.23 -10.89 26.39
CA VAL A 26 -8.25 -11.78 27.56
C VAL A 26 -7.37 -11.24 28.69
N ASN A 27 -6.18 -10.73 28.37
CA ASN A 27 -5.30 -10.11 29.35
C ASN A 27 -5.94 -8.87 29.98
N TYR A 28 -6.53 -8.00 29.13
CA TYR A 28 -7.24 -6.81 29.62
C TYR A 28 -8.37 -7.18 30.59
N LEU A 29 -9.19 -8.15 30.25
CA LEU A 29 -10.31 -8.60 31.11
C LEU A 29 -9.77 -9.21 32.42
N HIS A 30 -8.71 -10.00 32.36
CA HIS A 30 -8.09 -10.59 33.55
C HIS A 30 -7.53 -9.49 34.48
N GLU A 31 -6.87 -8.46 33.94
CA GLU A 31 -6.36 -7.30 34.71
C GLU A 31 -7.48 -6.49 35.37
N HIS A 32 -8.72 -6.55 34.84
CA HIS A 32 -9.88 -5.89 35.40
C HIS A 32 -10.74 -6.80 36.31
N GLY A 33 -10.16 -7.92 36.77
CA GLY A 33 -10.79 -8.77 37.78
C GLY A 33 -11.81 -9.77 37.24
N PHE A 34 -11.91 -9.94 35.91
CA PHE A 34 -12.76 -11.00 35.36
C PHE A 34 -12.04 -12.35 35.45
N ASP A 35 -12.72 -13.37 35.99
CA ASP A 35 -12.20 -14.74 36.03
C ASP A 35 -12.28 -15.40 34.65
N ILE A 36 -11.28 -15.10 33.80
CA ILE A 36 -11.17 -15.61 32.43
C ILE A 36 -9.90 -16.41 32.29
N GLN A 37 -10.03 -17.64 31.85
CA GLN A 37 -8.90 -18.51 31.59
C GLN A 37 -8.06 -18.00 30.42
N LYS A 38 -6.74 -17.93 30.61
CA LYS A 38 -5.79 -17.53 29.55
C LYS A 38 -5.84 -18.48 28.36
N SER A 39 -5.73 -17.92 27.17
CA SER A 39 -5.75 -18.71 25.93
C SER A 39 -4.52 -19.62 25.84
N THR A 40 -4.76 -20.90 25.58
CA THR A 40 -3.72 -21.93 25.32
C THR A 40 -3.33 -22.04 23.84
N LEU A 41 -3.90 -21.21 22.97
CA LEU A 41 -3.64 -21.23 21.54
C LEU A 41 -2.17 -20.94 21.24
N LYS A 42 -1.50 -21.87 20.55
CA LYS A 42 -0.10 -21.70 20.13
C LYS A 42 0.03 -20.91 18.84
N THR A 43 1.16 -20.24 18.66
CA THR A 43 1.50 -19.57 17.40
C THR A 43 1.73 -20.62 16.32
N ARG A 44 1.21 -20.38 15.11
CA ARG A 44 1.49 -21.21 13.94
C ARG A 44 2.68 -20.63 13.17
N LYS A 45 3.57 -21.50 12.68
CA LYS A 45 4.67 -21.10 11.79
C LYS A 45 4.07 -20.49 10.52
N GLN A 46 4.53 -19.32 10.13
CA GLN A 46 4.13 -18.71 8.87
C GLN A 46 4.79 -19.47 7.72
N ASN A 47 4.05 -19.66 6.64
CA ASN A 47 4.64 -20.17 5.41
C ASN A 47 5.52 -19.06 4.82
N GLU A 48 6.73 -19.42 4.45
CA GLU A 48 7.61 -18.51 3.73
C GLU A 48 7.05 -18.31 2.33
N THR A 49 6.76 -17.07 1.98
CA THR A 49 6.34 -16.69 0.63
C THR A 49 7.52 -16.00 -0.03
N LEU A 50 8.18 -16.70 -0.93
CA LEU A 50 9.21 -16.09 -1.76
C LEU A 50 8.53 -15.29 -2.87
N HIS A 51 8.71 -13.96 -2.83
CA HIS A 51 8.26 -13.11 -3.91
C HIS A 51 9.22 -13.25 -5.10
N LYS A 52 8.69 -13.67 -6.23
CA LYS A 52 9.48 -13.74 -7.46
C LYS A 52 9.76 -12.31 -7.97
N PRO A 53 11.00 -12.01 -8.38
CA PRO A 53 11.32 -10.72 -8.97
C PRO A 53 10.59 -10.54 -10.30
N ILE A 54 10.31 -9.29 -10.65
CA ILE A 54 9.82 -8.94 -11.98
C ILE A 54 11.04 -8.79 -12.89
N ASN A 55 11.18 -9.66 -13.88
CA ASN A 55 12.36 -9.69 -14.75
C ASN A 55 12.35 -8.54 -15.76
N ASP A 56 11.21 -8.22 -16.34
CA ASP A 56 11.05 -7.14 -17.31
C ASP A 56 10.21 -6.00 -16.71
N VAL A 57 10.85 -5.16 -15.91
CA VAL A 57 10.20 -3.99 -15.29
C VAL A 57 9.80 -2.96 -16.35
N LYS A 58 10.59 -2.77 -17.40
CA LYS A 58 10.31 -1.79 -18.46
C LYS A 58 9.07 -2.21 -19.25
N GLY A 59 9.05 -3.43 -19.77
CA GLY A 59 7.90 -3.96 -20.51
C GLY A 59 6.62 -3.96 -19.64
N LEU A 60 6.73 -4.27 -18.35
CA LEU A 60 5.61 -4.18 -17.43
C LEU A 60 5.09 -2.75 -17.29
N LEU A 61 5.97 -1.75 -17.17
CA LEU A 61 5.56 -0.34 -17.08
C LEU A 61 4.91 0.14 -18.38
N ASP A 62 5.39 -0.30 -19.54
CA ASP A 62 4.78 -0.01 -20.85
C ASP A 62 3.36 -0.63 -20.94
N GLU A 63 3.21 -1.87 -20.50
CA GLU A 63 1.91 -2.55 -20.42
C GLU A 63 0.94 -1.82 -19.47
N VAL A 64 1.42 -1.39 -18.29
CA VAL A 64 0.64 -0.59 -17.33
C VAL A 64 0.26 0.77 -17.93
N TYR A 65 1.15 1.43 -18.68
CA TYR A 65 0.87 2.71 -19.32
C TYR A 65 -0.28 2.59 -20.34
N CYS A 66 -0.25 1.55 -21.17
CA CYS A 66 -1.31 1.27 -22.13
C CYS A 66 -2.64 0.96 -21.43
N PHE A 67 -2.59 0.29 -20.28
CA PHE A 67 -3.79 -0.09 -19.53
C PHE A 67 -4.41 1.09 -18.78
N ASN A 68 -3.61 1.86 -18.02
CA ASN A 68 -4.12 2.99 -17.23
C ASN A 68 -3.00 3.96 -16.82
N LYS A 69 -3.05 5.19 -17.32
CA LYS A 69 -2.03 6.23 -17.08
C LYS A 69 -1.87 6.59 -15.59
N ASN A 70 -2.95 6.63 -14.83
CA ASN A 70 -2.88 6.92 -13.40
C ASN A 70 -2.19 5.80 -12.62
N LEU A 71 -2.45 4.54 -13.00
CA LEU A 71 -1.76 3.40 -12.42
C LEU A 71 -0.27 3.43 -12.78
N HIS A 72 0.08 3.76 -14.03
CA HIS A 72 1.46 3.89 -14.47
C HIS A 72 2.21 4.94 -13.64
N LEU A 73 1.66 6.16 -13.50
CA LEU A 73 2.27 7.19 -12.66
C LEU A 73 2.38 6.74 -11.19
N CYS A 74 1.39 6.02 -10.68
CA CYS A 74 1.45 5.45 -9.33
C CYS A 74 2.60 4.44 -9.21
N CYS A 75 2.78 3.55 -10.18
CA CYS A 75 3.88 2.58 -10.21
C CYS A 75 5.24 3.26 -10.24
N LEU A 76 5.41 4.29 -11.08
CA LEU A 76 6.64 5.07 -11.16
C LEU A 76 6.96 5.78 -9.82
N LEU A 77 5.99 6.46 -9.22
CA LEU A 77 6.18 7.11 -7.92
C LEU A 77 6.45 6.10 -6.79
N THR A 78 5.88 4.90 -6.88
CA THR A 78 6.17 3.83 -5.92
C THR A 78 7.61 3.33 -6.09
N TYR A 79 8.00 3.03 -7.31
CA TYR A 79 9.31 2.44 -7.62
C TYR A 79 10.46 3.43 -7.46
N CYS A 80 10.30 4.65 -7.99
CA CYS A 80 11.38 5.63 -8.05
C CYS A 80 11.48 6.53 -6.82
N CYS A 81 10.33 6.84 -6.21
CA CYS A 81 10.24 7.74 -5.07
C CYS A 81 9.97 7.00 -3.75
N LEU A 82 9.78 5.68 -3.80
CA LEU A 82 9.48 4.83 -2.64
C LEU A 82 8.27 5.33 -1.83
N LEU A 83 7.25 5.84 -2.54
CA LEU A 83 6.02 6.34 -1.96
C LEU A 83 4.95 5.24 -1.88
N ARG A 84 4.08 5.35 -0.88
CA ARG A 84 3.01 4.38 -0.67
C ARG A 84 1.75 4.75 -1.47
N PRO A 85 1.21 3.84 -2.30
CA PRO A 85 0.09 4.12 -3.19
C PRO A 85 -1.14 4.70 -2.49
N HIS A 86 -1.59 4.05 -1.42
CA HIS A 86 -2.89 4.36 -0.81
C HIS A 86 -2.90 5.58 0.10
N GLN A 87 -1.78 5.89 0.74
CA GLN A 87 -1.72 6.98 1.73
C GLN A 87 -0.96 8.20 1.22
N GLU A 88 0.18 7.99 0.57
CA GLU A 88 1.05 9.08 0.12
C GLU A 88 0.67 9.49 -1.30
N ILE A 89 0.87 8.61 -2.31
CA ILE A 89 0.67 8.93 -3.73
C ILE A 89 -0.75 9.40 -4.02
N ARG A 90 -1.76 8.66 -3.59
CA ARG A 90 -3.16 9.00 -3.84
C ARG A 90 -3.55 10.40 -3.37
N ARG A 91 -2.90 10.90 -2.34
CA ARG A 91 -3.20 12.17 -1.69
C ARG A 91 -2.26 13.31 -2.08
N LEU A 92 -1.33 13.07 -3.02
CA LEU A 92 -0.43 14.11 -3.52
C LEU A 92 -1.20 15.25 -4.16
N LYS A 93 -0.80 16.44 -3.81
CA LYS A 93 -1.25 17.70 -4.40
C LYS A 93 -0.08 18.38 -5.08
N TRP A 94 -0.35 19.30 -5.99
CA TRP A 94 0.70 20.08 -6.63
C TRP A 94 1.50 20.92 -5.64
N SER A 95 0.88 21.35 -4.54
CA SER A 95 1.57 22.05 -3.44
C SER A 95 2.58 21.18 -2.67
N ASP A 96 2.59 19.86 -2.86
CA ASP A 96 3.59 18.98 -2.27
C ASP A 96 4.88 18.94 -3.10
N PHE A 97 4.85 19.41 -4.34
CA PHE A 97 6.00 19.47 -5.23
C PHE A 97 6.72 20.81 -5.14
N SER A 98 8.05 20.78 -5.34
CA SER A 98 8.81 22.02 -5.58
C SER A 98 8.36 22.66 -6.90
N GLU A 99 8.68 23.95 -7.06
CA GLU A 99 8.27 24.71 -8.26
C GLU A 99 8.79 24.08 -9.56
N ASP A 100 10.01 23.55 -9.53
CA ASP A 100 10.67 22.88 -10.64
C ASP A 100 10.37 21.37 -10.71
N LEU A 101 9.43 20.87 -9.92
CA LEU A 101 9.02 19.46 -9.82
C LEU A 101 10.15 18.47 -9.45
N LYS A 102 11.31 18.96 -8.99
CA LYS A 102 12.43 18.09 -8.65
C LYS A 102 12.27 17.33 -7.35
N THR A 103 11.44 17.84 -6.44
CA THR A 103 11.24 17.20 -5.13
C THR A 103 9.77 17.17 -4.74
N ILE A 104 9.43 16.18 -3.91
CA ILE A 104 8.15 16.06 -3.23
C ILE A 104 8.39 16.21 -1.73
N SER A 105 7.73 17.15 -1.08
CA SER A 105 7.77 17.39 0.35
C SER A 105 6.54 16.81 1.03
N LEU A 106 6.72 15.79 1.86
CA LEU A 106 5.64 15.13 2.59
C LEU A 106 5.71 15.49 4.07
N SER A 107 4.64 16.08 4.59
CA SER A 107 4.50 16.31 6.03
C SER A 107 4.31 14.99 6.79
N GLY A 108 4.73 14.95 8.05
CA GLY A 108 4.58 13.76 8.91
C GLY A 108 3.12 13.30 9.07
N SER A 109 2.14 14.19 8.91
CA SER A 109 0.71 13.84 8.92
C SER A 109 0.29 12.97 7.73
N LYS A 110 1.01 13.02 6.61
CA LYS A 110 0.76 12.23 5.41
C LYS A 110 1.52 10.89 5.39
N VAL A 111 2.54 10.74 6.23
CA VAL A 111 3.47 9.61 6.22
C VAL A 111 3.26 8.71 7.42
N LYS A 112 3.35 7.37 7.24
CA LYS A 112 3.18 6.39 8.33
C LYS A 112 4.19 6.60 9.48
N SER A 113 5.41 7.02 9.16
CA SER A 113 6.47 7.29 10.16
C SER A 113 6.25 8.55 10.99
N LYS A 114 5.25 9.38 10.65
CA LYS A 114 4.98 10.70 11.24
C LYS A 114 6.17 11.68 11.18
N ARG A 115 7.14 11.43 10.32
CA ARG A 115 8.31 12.31 10.10
C ARG A 115 8.20 12.99 8.75
N ASN A 116 8.59 14.27 8.69
CA ASN A 116 8.69 15.00 7.41
C ASN A 116 9.71 14.30 6.51
N ARG A 117 9.42 14.29 5.22
CA ARG A 117 10.26 13.62 4.24
C ARG A 117 10.27 14.41 2.94
N VAL A 118 11.47 14.65 2.40
CA VAL A 118 11.67 15.20 1.06
C VAL A 118 12.22 14.10 0.17
N VAL A 119 11.62 13.94 -1.00
CA VAL A 119 11.93 12.85 -1.94
C VAL A 119 12.26 13.45 -3.30
N PRO A 120 13.40 13.08 -3.93
CA PRO A 120 13.71 13.51 -5.28
C PRO A 120 12.79 12.84 -6.30
N VAL A 121 12.45 13.59 -7.36
CA VAL A 121 11.66 13.10 -8.49
C VAL A 121 12.56 12.99 -9.71
N PRO A 122 12.78 11.80 -10.26
CA PRO A 122 13.59 11.60 -11.46
C PRO A 122 13.04 12.33 -12.69
N LEU A 123 13.93 12.68 -13.64
CA LEU A 123 13.57 13.47 -14.83
C LEU A 123 12.42 12.83 -15.62
N TYR A 124 12.52 11.55 -15.91
CA TYR A 124 11.51 10.82 -16.71
C TYR A 124 10.13 10.74 -16.02
N VAL A 125 10.05 10.89 -14.67
CA VAL A 125 8.77 11.02 -13.96
C VAL A 125 8.25 12.45 -14.08
N ARG A 126 9.14 13.45 -14.00
CA ARG A 126 8.77 14.88 -14.12
C ARG A 126 8.15 15.19 -15.48
N GLU A 127 8.68 14.59 -16.55
CA GLU A 127 8.19 14.77 -17.92
C GLU A 127 6.75 14.30 -18.13
N LEU A 128 6.27 13.41 -17.25
CA LEU A 128 4.89 12.92 -17.24
C LEU A 128 3.94 13.79 -16.40
N LEU A 129 4.49 14.73 -15.63
CA LEU A 129 3.71 15.56 -14.73
C LEU A 129 3.26 16.84 -15.42
N ILE A 130 1.95 17.05 -15.52
CA ILE A 130 1.36 18.29 -16.01
C ILE A 130 0.91 19.10 -14.80
N LYS A 131 1.68 20.14 -14.46
CA LYS A 131 1.43 20.98 -13.28
C LYS A 131 0.04 21.62 -13.36
N GLY A 132 -0.70 21.48 -12.26
CA GLY A 132 -2.04 22.07 -12.08
C GLY A 132 -2.06 23.03 -10.91
N GLU A 133 -3.25 23.40 -10.48
CA GLU A 133 -3.48 24.29 -9.34
C GLU A 133 -2.90 23.70 -8.04
N PRO A 134 -2.26 24.49 -7.17
CA PRO A 134 -1.55 24.02 -5.97
C PRO A 134 -2.38 23.11 -5.06
N HIS A 135 -3.67 23.40 -4.93
CA HIS A 135 -4.57 22.63 -4.05
C HIS A 135 -5.18 21.41 -4.69
N HIS A 136 -4.99 21.22 -6.01
CA HIS A 136 -5.51 20.07 -6.74
C HIS A 136 -4.65 18.84 -6.56
N ASN A 137 -5.31 17.70 -6.51
CA ASN A 137 -4.67 16.39 -6.54
C ASN A 137 -4.10 16.10 -7.92
N ILE A 138 -2.93 15.47 -8.00
CA ILE A 138 -2.21 15.24 -9.26
C ILE A 138 -2.92 14.29 -10.22
N PHE A 139 -3.84 13.46 -9.72
CA PHE A 139 -4.57 12.46 -10.53
C PHE A 139 -5.96 12.94 -10.95
N THR A 140 -6.64 13.67 -10.09
CA THR A 140 -8.04 14.10 -10.33
C THR A 140 -8.14 15.49 -10.91
N HIS A 141 -7.05 16.26 -10.86
CA HIS A 141 -7.04 17.70 -11.17
C HIS A 141 -8.12 18.49 -10.42
N ALA A 142 -8.52 18.00 -9.25
CA ALA A 142 -9.51 18.58 -8.36
C ALA A 142 -9.03 18.53 -6.91
N THR A 143 -9.74 19.17 -5.98
CA THR A 143 -9.37 19.17 -4.56
C THR A 143 -9.52 17.81 -3.89
N ARG A 144 -10.42 16.95 -4.40
CA ARG A 144 -10.68 15.62 -3.86
C ARG A 144 -9.73 14.59 -4.46
N PRO A 145 -9.08 13.74 -3.65
CA PRO A 145 -8.27 12.64 -4.14
C PRO A 145 -9.14 11.52 -4.74
N LEU A 146 -8.50 10.62 -5.47
CA LEU A 146 -9.10 9.35 -5.91
C LEU A 146 -9.67 8.55 -4.73
N ASN A 147 -10.61 7.64 -5.00
CA ASN A 147 -11.16 6.73 -4.00
C ASN A 147 -10.04 5.96 -3.27
N LYS A 148 -10.27 5.63 -1.99
CA LYS A 148 -9.30 4.93 -1.13
C LYS A 148 -8.75 3.64 -1.76
N ASP A 149 -9.59 2.88 -2.40
CA ASP A 149 -9.24 1.58 -2.99
C ASP A 149 -8.96 1.65 -4.51
N TYR A 150 -8.88 2.86 -5.09
CA TYR A 150 -8.71 3.03 -6.53
C TYR A 150 -7.52 2.24 -7.08
N PHE A 151 -6.31 2.47 -6.58
CA PHE A 151 -5.11 1.79 -7.08
C PHE A 151 -5.14 0.29 -6.83
N LYS A 152 -5.67 -0.16 -5.69
CA LYS A 152 -5.87 -1.58 -5.40
C LYS A 152 -6.80 -2.23 -6.43
N THR A 153 -7.92 -1.58 -6.74
CA THR A 153 -8.91 -2.10 -7.69
C THR A 153 -8.34 -2.13 -9.11
N VAL A 154 -7.70 -1.04 -9.55
CA VAL A 154 -7.13 -0.94 -10.90
C VAL A 154 -5.97 -1.94 -11.06
N TRP A 155 -5.09 -2.07 -10.04
CA TRP A 155 -4.04 -3.08 -10.03
C TRP A 155 -4.57 -4.51 -10.11
N SER A 156 -5.62 -4.83 -9.34
CA SER A 156 -6.26 -6.16 -9.40
C SER A 156 -6.85 -6.46 -10.77
N ARG A 157 -7.40 -5.45 -11.47
CA ARG A 157 -7.88 -5.60 -12.85
C ARG A 157 -6.72 -5.79 -13.82
N PHE A 158 -5.67 -4.99 -13.69
CA PHE A 158 -4.46 -5.09 -14.52
C PHE A 158 -3.84 -6.49 -14.42
N LYS A 159 -3.66 -7.05 -13.22
CA LYS A 159 -3.10 -8.40 -13.03
C LYS A 159 -3.87 -9.51 -13.79
N ARG A 160 -5.14 -9.32 -14.07
CA ARG A 160 -5.94 -10.31 -14.81
C ARG A 160 -5.69 -10.29 -16.31
N VAL A 161 -5.18 -9.19 -16.83
CA VAL A 161 -4.98 -8.98 -18.28
C VAL A 161 -3.51 -8.87 -18.67
N SER A 162 -2.62 -8.66 -17.70
CA SER A 162 -1.18 -8.58 -17.93
C SER A 162 -0.64 -9.91 -18.46
N LYS A 163 0.24 -9.81 -19.45
CA LYS A 163 0.94 -10.94 -20.04
C LYS A 163 2.30 -11.18 -19.40
N LEU A 164 2.83 -10.19 -18.69
CA LEU A 164 4.18 -10.20 -18.09
C LEU A 164 4.16 -10.57 -16.60
N LEU A 165 3.01 -10.45 -15.92
CA LEU A 165 2.91 -10.79 -14.51
C LEU A 165 2.48 -12.24 -14.33
N GLU A 166 3.31 -13.01 -13.63
CA GLU A 166 2.92 -14.31 -13.11
C GLU A 166 1.95 -14.14 -11.92
N GLN A 167 1.10 -15.14 -11.67
CA GLN A 167 0.06 -15.06 -10.62
C GLN A 167 0.61 -14.75 -9.22
N ASP A 168 1.85 -15.15 -8.94
CA ASP A 168 2.51 -15.01 -7.64
C ASP A 168 3.36 -13.73 -7.50
N GLN A 169 3.42 -12.90 -8.55
CA GLN A 169 4.18 -11.65 -8.50
C GLN A 169 3.33 -10.50 -7.92
N THR A 170 3.91 -9.78 -6.96
CA THR A 170 3.34 -8.57 -6.37
C THR A 170 4.32 -7.41 -6.48
N LEU A 171 3.82 -6.22 -6.70
CA LEU A 171 4.59 -4.97 -6.61
C LEU A 171 4.98 -4.66 -5.17
#